data_388dc3bcf126151ebd8750703de6d2a1
#
_entry.id   388dc3bcf126151ebd8750703de6d2a1
#
_cell.length_a   1.000
_cell.length_b   1.000
_cell.length_c   1.000
_cell.angle_alpha   90.00
_cell.angle_beta   90.00
_cell.angle_gamma   90.00
#
_symmetry.space_group_name_H-M   'P 1'
#
loop_
_entity.id
_entity.type
_entity.pdbx_description
1 polymer ?
#
loop_
_entity_poly.entity_id
_entity_poly.type
_entity_poly.pdbx_seq_one_letter_code
_entity_poly.pdbx_strand_id
1 'polypeptide(L)'
;NDTFVYAGIIFTHLQEKNLAERRYSSVENRLRKNAKYKTMPELKASKLDVKDKRNLLSSIKDKGYRFAVVIKQKQLSQKVFATPKTKERYLDWAFKLGLKEAVLRLISIGEIQSDENVMFHIEVDEHSTSTDGIYSLGEGILKEFRDGTQNWQYGKVFPPILPNLESVKVQYRQSENTTLIRTSDIIANRVYSVYRPDTDYTEDLSEDFLSIKILP
;
A
#
# COMPACT_ATOMS: atom_id res chain seq x y z
N ASN A 1 14.00 4.37 -13.18
CA ASN A 1 12.62 4.82 -12.88
C ASN A 1 12.67 6.01 -11.94
N ASP A 2 12.02 7.11 -12.33
CA ASP A 2 12.03 8.36 -11.57
C ASP A 2 10.94 8.43 -10.50
N THR A 3 10.01 7.49 -10.55
CA THR A 3 8.87 7.40 -9.63
C THR A 3 8.73 5.97 -9.14
N PHE A 4 8.57 5.80 -7.84
CA PHE A 4 8.20 4.54 -7.21
C PHE A 4 6.86 4.70 -6.50
N VAL A 5 6.01 3.68 -6.54
CA VAL A 5 4.69 3.72 -5.94
C VAL A 5 4.47 2.51 -5.05
N TYR A 6 4.10 2.75 -3.81
CA TYR A 6 3.41 1.79 -2.96
C TYR A 6 1.91 2.03 -3.06
N ALA A 7 1.13 0.97 -3.04
CA ALA A 7 -0.30 1.08 -2.84
C ALA A 7 -0.82 -0.11 -2.05
N GLY A 8 -1.94 0.09 -1.37
CA GLY A 8 -2.58 -0.94 -0.58
C GLY A 8 -4.07 -0.69 -0.40
N ILE A 9 -4.71 -1.68 0.21
CA ILE A 9 -6.11 -1.62 0.60
C ILE A 9 -6.20 -1.93 2.09
N ILE A 10 -6.93 -1.11 2.83
CA ILE A 10 -7.23 -1.32 4.24
C ILE A 10 -8.66 -1.83 4.33
N PHE A 11 -8.87 -2.88 5.08
CA PHE A 11 -10.18 -3.41 5.44
C PHE A 11 -10.35 -3.29 6.95
N THR A 12 -11.42 -2.65 7.38
CA THR A 12 -11.75 -2.54 8.80
C THR A 12 -12.53 -3.78 9.30
N HIS A 13 -13.11 -4.56 8.36
CA HIS A 13 -13.84 -5.76 8.67
C HIS A 13 -13.38 -6.96 7.83
N LEU A 14 -13.16 -8.10 8.50
CA LEU A 14 -12.74 -9.35 7.84
C LEU A 14 -13.73 -9.83 6.78
N GLN A 15 -15.03 -9.60 6.99
CA GLN A 15 -16.06 -9.97 6.03
C GLN A 15 -15.92 -9.21 4.71
N GLU A 16 -15.57 -7.92 4.77
CA GLU A 16 -15.32 -7.10 3.58
C GLU A 16 -14.08 -7.56 2.81
N LYS A 17 -12.99 -7.85 3.54
CA LYS A 17 -11.77 -8.44 2.96
C LYS A 17 -12.11 -9.72 2.18
N ASN A 18 -12.82 -10.65 2.83
CA ASN A 18 -13.17 -11.93 2.22
C ASN A 18 -14.11 -11.77 1.01
N LEU A 19 -14.99 -10.79 1.04
CA LEU A 19 -15.88 -10.50 -0.10
C LEU A 19 -15.11 -9.87 -1.26
N ALA A 20 -14.21 -8.94 -0.99
CA ALA A 20 -13.34 -8.32 -1.99
C ALA A 20 -12.50 -9.40 -2.68
N GLU A 21 -11.88 -10.28 -1.91
CA GLU A 21 -11.04 -11.37 -2.42
C GLU A 21 -11.84 -12.31 -3.34
N ARG A 22 -13.03 -12.72 -2.94
CA ARG A 22 -13.92 -13.57 -3.77
C ARG A 22 -14.35 -12.88 -5.06
N ARG A 23 -14.74 -11.60 -4.99
CA ARG A 23 -15.16 -10.82 -6.18
C ARG A 23 -14.01 -10.67 -7.16
N TYR A 24 -12.83 -10.26 -6.67
CA TYR A 24 -11.65 -10.12 -7.50
C TYR A 24 -11.26 -11.45 -8.16
N SER A 25 -11.16 -12.53 -7.38
CA SER A 25 -10.83 -13.86 -7.88
C SER A 25 -11.83 -14.35 -8.95
N SER A 26 -13.11 -14.04 -8.80
CA SER A 26 -14.12 -14.38 -9.80
C SER A 26 -13.86 -13.71 -11.15
N VAL A 27 -13.50 -12.41 -11.14
CA VAL A 27 -13.16 -11.68 -12.37
C VAL A 27 -11.82 -12.18 -12.92
N GLU A 28 -10.82 -12.39 -12.09
CA GLU A 28 -9.53 -12.93 -12.49
C GLU A 28 -9.67 -14.31 -13.17
N ASN A 29 -10.45 -15.22 -12.59
CA ASN A 29 -10.71 -16.53 -13.15
C ASN A 29 -11.43 -16.46 -14.51
N ARG A 30 -12.30 -15.47 -14.70
CA ARG A 30 -12.94 -15.20 -16.00
C ARG A 30 -11.93 -14.71 -17.03
N LEU A 31 -11.01 -13.81 -16.65
CA LEU A 31 -9.95 -13.32 -17.52
C LEU A 31 -9.01 -14.44 -17.93
N ARG A 32 -8.69 -15.37 -17.03
CA ARG A 32 -7.83 -16.53 -17.31
C ARG A 32 -8.42 -17.51 -18.34
N LYS A 33 -9.71 -17.42 -18.68
CA LYS A 33 -10.31 -18.17 -19.78
C LYS A 33 -9.90 -17.62 -21.16
N ASN A 34 -9.41 -16.37 -21.21
CA ASN A 34 -8.87 -15.80 -22.44
C ASN A 34 -7.51 -16.45 -22.76
N ALA A 35 -7.30 -16.82 -24.03
CA ALA A 35 -6.05 -17.41 -24.51
C ALA A 35 -4.81 -16.56 -24.12
N LYS A 36 -4.95 -15.23 -24.13
CA LYS A 36 -3.90 -14.27 -23.76
C LYS A 36 -3.36 -14.49 -22.35
N TYR A 37 -4.22 -14.85 -21.39
CA TYR A 37 -3.89 -14.91 -19.96
C TYR A 37 -3.83 -16.34 -19.40
N LYS A 38 -4.28 -17.33 -20.19
CA LYS A 38 -4.46 -18.72 -19.73
C LYS A 38 -3.17 -19.35 -19.18
N THR A 39 -2.03 -19.05 -19.78
CA THR A 39 -0.73 -19.64 -19.44
C THR A 39 0.09 -18.77 -18.47
N MET A 40 -0.42 -17.63 -18.09
CA MET A 40 0.30 -16.75 -17.16
C MET A 40 0.19 -17.28 -15.73
N PRO A 41 1.30 -17.50 -15.01
CA PRO A 41 1.25 -17.90 -13.60
C PRO A 41 0.58 -16.82 -12.76
N GLU A 42 0.84 -15.54 -13.08
CA GLU A 42 0.30 -14.37 -12.40
C GLU A 42 -0.17 -13.31 -13.41
N LEU A 43 -1.31 -12.68 -13.12
CA LEU A 43 -1.82 -11.54 -13.88
C LEU A 43 -1.23 -10.22 -13.36
N LYS A 44 0.03 -9.96 -13.69
CA LYS A 44 0.72 -8.70 -13.33
C LYS A 44 0.10 -7.50 -14.04
N ALA A 45 0.01 -6.37 -13.32
CA ALA A 45 -0.53 -5.13 -13.87
C ALA A 45 0.12 -4.70 -15.20
N SER A 46 1.44 -4.93 -15.34
CA SER A 46 2.19 -4.61 -16.56
C SER A 46 1.80 -5.45 -17.79
N LYS A 47 1.12 -6.58 -17.60
CA LYS A 47 0.72 -7.52 -18.66
C LYS A 47 -0.77 -7.43 -19.00
N LEU A 48 -1.56 -6.74 -18.20
CA LEU A 48 -2.99 -6.58 -18.39
C LEU A 48 -3.31 -5.36 -19.26
N ASP A 49 -4.34 -5.50 -20.10
CA ASP A 49 -4.91 -4.39 -20.82
C ASP A 49 -5.63 -3.41 -19.87
N VAL A 50 -5.73 -2.15 -20.26
CA VAL A 50 -6.39 -1.10 -19.45
C VAL A 50 -7.83 -1.50 -19.08
N LYS A 51 -8.57 -2.06 -20.05
CA LYS A 51 -9.94 -2.55 -19.82
C LYS A 51 -10.01 -3.63 -18.74
N ASP A 52 -9.08 -4.58 -18.78
CA ASP A 52 -9.06 -5.70 -17.84
C ASP A 52 -8.64 -5.27 -16.45
N LYS A 53 -7.67 -4.34 -16.34
CA LYS A 53 -7.35 -3.67 -15.06
C LYS A 53 -8.56 -2.97 -14.46
N ARG A 54 -9.31 -2.21 -15.28
CA ARG A 54 -10.54 -1.54 -14.82
C ARG A 54 -11.60 -2.54 -14.35
N ASN A 55 -11.79 -3.64 -15.06
CA ASN A 55 -12.74 -4.69 -14.68
C ASN A 55 -12.39 -5.30 -13.31
N LEU A 56 -11.11 -5.59 -13.07
CA LEU A 56 -10.62 -6.11 -11.81
C LEU A 56 -10.85 -5.11 -10.66
N LEU A 57 -10.45 -3.84 -10.83
CA LEU A 57 -10.64 -2.81 -9.82
C LEU A 57 -12.10 -2.48 -9.55
N SER A 58 -12.94 -2.49 -10.59
CA SER A 58 -14.39 -2.24 -10.44
C SER A 58 -15.08 -3.33 -9.63
N SER A 59 -14.57 -4.57 -9.65
CA SER A 59 -15.17 -5.66 -8.86
C SER A 59 -15.10 -5.46 -7.35
N ILE A 60 -14.20 -4.59 -6.91
CA ILE A 60 -13.96 -4.27 -5.50
C ILE A 60 -14.04 -2.76 -5.22
N LYS A 61 -14.71 -1.99 -6.10
CA LYS A 61 -14.75 -0.52 -5.97
C LYS A 61 -15.33 -0.07 -4.62
N ASP A 62 -16.35 -0.77 -4.15
CA ASP A 62 -17.10 -0.50 -2.92
C ASP A 62 -16.53 -1.25 -1.69
N LYS A 63 -15.31 -1.79 -1.78
CA LYS A 63 -14.72 -2.60 -0.70
C LYS A 63 -13.34 -2.10 -0.31
N GLY A 64 -13.21 -1.90 1.02
CA GLY A 64 -11.97 -1.43 1.61
C GLY A 64 -11.56 -0.02 1.18
N TYR A 65 -10.53 0.48 1.81
CA TYR A 65 -10.01 1.84 1.63
C TYR A 65 -8.66 1.79 0.96
N ARG A 66 -8.53 2.42 -0.21
CA ARG A 66 -7.29 2.44 -0.98
C ARG A 66 -6.41 3.58 -0.53
N PHE A 67 -5.13 3.30 -0.37
CA PHE A 67 -4.12 4.33 -0.16
C PHE A 67 -2.92 4.12 -1.07
N ALA A 68 -2.16 5.17 -1.30
CA ALA A 68 -0.93 5.08 -2.05
C ALA A 68 0.15 6.04 -1.51
N VAL A 69 1.40 5.68 -1.79
CA VAL A 69 2.56 6.53 -1.57
C VAL A 69 3.32 6.65 -2.88
N VAL A 70 3.52 7.86 -3.33
CA VAL A 70 4.27 8.20 -4.53
C VAL A 70 5.60 8.79 -4.11
N ILE A 71 6.70 8.17 -4.51
CA ILE A 71 8.07 8.62 -4.20
C ILE A 71 8.70 9.18 -5.47
N LYS A 72 9.08 10.45 -5.44
CA LYS A 72 9.77 11.15 -6.53
C LYS A 72 11.29 10.95 -6.39
N GLN A 73 11.81 9.85 -6.90
CA GLN A 73 13.19 9.42 -6.69
C GLN A 73 14.25 10.44 -7.12
N LYS A 74 13.98 11.26 -8.14
CA LYS A 74 14.88 12.35 -8.56
C LYS A 74 15.09 13.43 -7.49
N GLN A 75 14.17 13.57 -6.55
CA GLN A 75 14.25 14.55 -5.47
C GLN A 75 15.01 14.01 -4.23
N LEU A 76 15.36 12.72 -4.26
CA LEU A 76 16.07 12.09 -3.16
C LEU A 76 17.57 12.26 -3.27
N SER A 77 18.23 12.40 -2.12
CA SER A 77 19.67 12.34 -2.05
C SER A 77 20.18 10.99 -2.56
N GLN A 78 21.26 10.99 -3.35
CA GLN A 78 21.91 9.77 -3.82
C GLN A 78 22.31 8.83 -2.67
N LYS A 79 22.53 9.36 -1.47
CA LYS A 79 22.84 8.55 -0.27
C LYS A 79 21.74 7.55 0.09
N VAL A 80 20.48 7.84 -0.26
CA VAL A 80 19.33 6.93 -0.03
C VAL A 80 19.48 5.65 -0.85
N PHE A 81 20.05 5.74 -2.04
CA PHE A 81 20.24 4.61 -2.96
C PHE A 81 21.66 4.04 -2.95
N ALA A 82 22.54 4.52 -2.05
CA ALA A 82 23.93 4.09 -1.99
C ALA A 82 24.09 2.61 -1.66
N THR A 83 23.16 2.05 -0.88
CA THR A 83 23.14 0.62 -0.55
C THR A 83 21.69 0.09 -0.57
N PRO A 84 21.49 -1.23 -0.79
CA PRO A 84 20.17 -1.85 -0.64
C PRO A 84 19.52 -1.52 0.72
N LYS A 85 20.31 -1.58 1.80
CA LYS A 85 19.86 -1.30 3.17
C LYS A 85 19.33 0.13 3.37
N THR A 86 20.00 1.15 2.82
CA THR A 86 19.51 2.54 2.93
C THR A 86 18.27 2.76 2.12
N LYS A 87 18.17 2.13 0.95
CA LYS A 87 16.96 2.15 0.11
C LYS A 87 15.78 1.51 0.84
N GLU A 88 15.95 0.32 1.39
CA GLU A 88 14.89 -0.40 2.11
C GLU A 88 14.38 0.40 3.33
N ARG A 89 15.29 0.95 4.14
CA ARG A 89 14.91 1.81 5.27
C ARG A 89 14.08 3.01 4.85
N TYR A 90 14.41 3.62 3.71
CA TYR A 90 13.63 4.72 3.19
C TYR A 90 12.24 4.26 2.73
N LEU A 91 12.17 3.12 2.06
CA LEU A 91 10.91 2.53 1.59
C LEU A 91 9.99 2.15 2.77
N ASP A 92 10.53 1.55 3.83
CA ASP A 92 9.80 1.24 5.05
C ASP A 92 9.28 2.51 5.74
N TRP A 93 10.11 3.55 5.79
CA TRP A 93 9.71 4.85 6.33
C TRP A 93 8.57 5.48 5.48
N ALA A 94 8.70 5.46 4.16
CA ALA A 94 7.68 5.97 3.25
C ALA A 94 6.35 5.21 3.39
N PHE A 95 6.41 3.88 3.46
CA PHE A 95 5.25 3.04 3.70
C PHE A 95 4.55 3.39 5.02
N LYS A 96 5.32 3.52 6.12
CA LYS A 96 4.76 3.93 7.42
C LYS A 96 4.06 5.28 7.36
N LEU A 97 4.63 6.27 6.68
CA LEU A 97 4.00 7.58 6.52
C LEU A 97 2.69 7.51 5.74
N GLY A 98 2.65 6.74 4.65
CA GLY A 98 1.43 6.55 3.88
C GLY A 98 0.35 5.83 4.67
N LEU A 99 0.71 4.77 5.37
CA LEU A 99 -0.21 4.03 6.24
C LEU A 99 -0.74 4.93 7.37
N LYS A 100 0.14 5.73 8.00
CA LYS A 100 -0.24 6.68 9.05
C LYS A 100 -1.27 7.70 8.55
N GLU A 101 -1.05 8.27 7.36
CA GLU A 101 -2.02 9.20 6.77
C GLU A 101 -3.36 8.53 6.48
N ALA A 102 -3.33 7.32 5.92
CA ALA A 102 -4.55 6.55 5.67
C ALA A 102 -5.32 6.26 6.95
N VAL A 103 -4.63 5.84 8.03
CA VAL A 103 -5.27 5.59 9.34
C VAL A 103 -5.84 6.87 9.93
N LEU A 104 -5.13 7.99 9.86
CA LEU A 104 -5.67 9.30 10.30
C LEU A 104 -6.93 9.69 9.52
N ARG A 105 -6.99 9.39 8.24
CA ARG A 105 -8.22 9.59 7.45
C ARG A 105 -9.35 8.68 7.89
N LEU A 106 -9.09 7.39 8.17
CA LEU A 106 -10.11 6.48 8.72
C LEU A 106 -10.65 6.97 10.05
N ILE A 107 -9.80 7.50 10.92
CA ILE A 107 -10.23 8.14 12.17
C ILE A 107 -11.09 9.37 11.86
N SER A 108 -10.68 10.21 10.94
CA SER A 108 -11.39 11.47 10.63
C SER A 108 -12.78 11.25 10.04
N ILE A 109 -13.01 10.14 9.34
CA ILE A 109 -14.32 9.77 8.78
C ILE A 109 -15.14 8.85 9.69
N GLY A 110 -14.61 8.52 10.88
CA GLY A 110 -15.31 7.73 11.90
C GLY A 110 -15.33 6.22 11.67
N GLU A 111 -14.51 5.70 10.74
CA GLU A 111 -14.41 4.26 10.48
C GLU A 111 -13.68 3.48 11.57
N ILE A 112 -12.79 4.15 12.27
CA ILE A 112 -12.14 3.66 13.49
C ILE A 112 -12.09 4.78 14.51
N GLN A 113 -12.13 4.42 15.79
CA GLN A 113 -11.95 5.40 16.87
C GLN A 113 -10.47 5.42 17.29
N SER A 114 -9.95 6.60 17.63
CA SER A 114 -8.54 6.75 18.03
C SER A 114 -8.19 6.00 19.31
N ASP A 115 -9.16 5.76 20.18
CA ASP A 115 -9.04 5.04 21.46
C ASP A 115 -9.53 3.58 21.39
N GLU A 116 -9.86 3.09 20.20
CA GLU A 116 -10.29 1.72 19.99
C GLU A 116 -9.12 0.74 20.13
N ASN A 117 -9.40 -0.45 20.66
CA ASN A 117 -8.43 -1.55 20.66
C ASN A 117 -8.30 -2.14 19.26
N VAL A 118 -7.15 -1.95 18.65
CA VAL A 118 -6.90 -2.32 17.25
C VAL A 118 -5.73 -3.30 17.14
N MET A 119 -5.84 -4.24 16.22
CA MET A 119 -4.74 -5.09 15.77
C MET A 119 -4.55 -4.96 14.26
N PHE A 120 -3.32 -4.74 13.82
CA PHE A 120 -3.00 -4.70 12.40
C PHE A 120 -2.48 -6.04 11.90
N HIS A 121 -3.09 -6.52 10.82
CA HIS A 121 -2.58 -7.62 10.00
C HIS A 121 -2.20 -7.05 8.63
N ILE A 122 -0.91 -6.96 8.36
CA ILE A 122 -0.37 -6.36 7.14
C ILE A 122 0.24 -7.48 6.29
N GLU A 123 -0.28 -7.64 5.08
CA GLU A 123 0.29 -8.51 4.07
C GLU A 123 1.06 -7.66 3.05
N VAL A 124 2.32 -7.99 2.82
CA VAL A 124 3.23 -7.26 1.93
C VAL A 124 3.78 -8.21 0.88
N ASP A 125 3.99 -7.73 -0.35
CA ASP A 125 4.64 -8.52 -1.39
C ASP A 125 6.08 -8.87 -0.99
N GLU A 126 6.45 -10.14 -1.12
CA GLU A 126 7.75 -10.68 -0.72
C GLU A 126 8.94 -9.99 -1.41
N HIS A 127 8.72 -9.41 -2.59
CA HIS A 127 9.77 -8.71 -3.33
C HIS A 127 10.08 -7.30 -2.83
N SER A 128 9.33 -6.79 -1.86
CA SER A 128 9.42 -5.39 -1.48
C SER A 128 10.28 -5.09 -0.26
N THR A 129 10.69 -6.10 0.53
CA THR A 129 11.50 -5.80 1.73
C THR A 129 12.34 -7.00 2.18
N SER A 130 13.64 -6.78 2.33
CA SER A 130 14.50 -7.56 3.20
C SER A 130 15.03 -6.64 4.30
N THR A 131 14.47 -6.73 5.50
CA THR A 131 14.89 -5.87 6.61
C THR A 131 16.03 -6.49 7.41
N ASP A 132 17.24 -5.99 7.24
CA ASP A 132 18.33 -6.08 8.21
C ASP A 132 18.30 -4.88 9.19
N GLY A 133 17.10 -4.35 9.47
CA GLY A 133 16.94 -3.20 10.37
C GLY A 133 17.00 -3.61 11.84
N ILE A 134 17.36 -2.66 12.71
CA ILE A 134 17.33 -2.84 14.18
C ILE A 134 15.89 -3.10 14.67
N TYR A 135 14.87 -2.72 13.87
CA TYR A 135 13.46 -2.95 14.14
C TYR A 135 12.80 -3.54 12.89
N SER A 136 11.93 -4.53 13.09
CA SER A 136 11.04 -5.00 12.04
C SER A 136 10.06 -3.90 11.62
N LEU A 137 9.53 -3.95 10.39
CA LEU A 137 8.52 -3.00 9.92
C LEU A 137 7.33 -2.94 10.90
N GLY A 138 6.89 -4.09 11.41
CA GLY A 138 5.78 -4.17 12.36
C GLY A 138 6.07 -3.46 13.68
N GLU A 139 7.26 -3.66 14.25
CA GLU A 139 7.69 -2.96 15.47
C GLU A 139 7.79 -1.45 15.25
N GLY A 140 8.29 -1.04 14.08
CA GLY A 140 8.36 0.38 13.72
C GLY A 140 7.00 1.04 13.61
N ILE A 141 6.00 0.34 13.03
CA ILE A 141 4.61 0.83 12.96
C ILE A 141 4.00 0.88 14.37
N LEU A 142 4.12 -0.22 15.13
CA LEU A 142 3.56 -0.31 16.48
C LEU A 142 4.05 0.85 17.35
N LYS A 143 5.37 1.05 17.39
CA LYS A 143 5.99 2.13 18.17
C LYS A 143 5.49 3.51 17.74
N GLU A 144 5.49 3.79 16.44
CA GLU A 144 5.12 5.12 15.95
C GLU A 144 3.64 5.42 16.16
N PHE A 145 2.75 4.42 15.98
CA PHE A 145 1.31 4.65 16.06
C PHE A 145 0.81 4.63 17.50
N ARG A 146 1.36 3.76 18.36
CA ARG A 146 0.96 3.62 19.75
C ARG A 146 1.64 4.61 20.69
N ASP A 147 2.97 4.78 20.53
CA ASP A 147 3.78 5.56 21.49
C ASP A 147 4.10 6.96 20.95
N GLY A 148 3.92 7.17 19.64
CA GLY A 148 4.40 8.36 18.97
C GLY A 148 5.90 8.37 18.76
N THR A 149 6.41 9.42 18.16
CA THR A 149 7.84 9.57 17.90
C THR A 149 8.29 11.00 18.19
N GLN A 150 9.55 11.14 18.60
CA GLN A 150 10.19 12.44 18.75
C GLN A 150 11.42 12.53 17.85
N ASN A 151 11.47 13.58 17.06
CA ASN A 151 12.65 13.91 16.28
C ASN A 151 13.49 14.94 17.04
N TRP A 152 14.48 14.46 17.77
CA TRP A 152 15.36 15.28 18.60
C TRP A 152 16.15 16.32 17.81
N GLN A 153 16.53 15.98 16.57
CA GLN A 153 17.31 16.89 15.71
C GLN A 153 16.55 18.15 15.35
N TYR A 154 15.23 18.05 15.19
CA TYR A 154 14.35 19.16 14.81
C TYR A 154 13.38 19.58 15.92
N GLY A 155 13.48 19.00 17.10
CA GLY A 155 12.59 19.30 18.22
C GLY A 155 11.11 18.99 17.96
N LYS A 156 10.80 18.14 16.96
CA LYS A 156 9.42 17.83 16.59
C LYS A 156 8.93 16.59 17.32
N VAL A 157 7.77 16.74 17.94
CA VAL A 157 7.03 15.64 18.58
C VAL A 157 5.87 15.23 17.68
N PHE A 158 5.76 13.94 17.41
CA PHE A 158 4.63 13.34 16.68
C PHE A 158 3.86 12.49 17.69
N PRO A 159 2.67 12.93 18.13
CA PRO A 159 1.89 12.20 19.12
C PRO A 159 1.43 10.84 18.58
N PRO A 160 1.06 9.91 19.50
CA PRO A 160 0.41 8.66 19.10
C PRO A 160 -0.91 8.94 18.38
N ILE A 161 -1.27 8.05 17.43
CA ILE A 161 -2.54 8.14 16.70
C ILE A 161 -3.52 7.03 17.10
N LEU A 162 -3.00 5.92 17.62
CA LEU A 162 -3.74 4.76 18.12
C LEU A 162 -3.09 4.27 19.42
N PRO A 163 -3.28 4.96 20.56
CA PRO A 163 -2.62 4.59 21.83
C PRO A 163 -2.97 3.18 22.30
N ASN A 164 -4.12 2.64 21.88
CA ASN A 164 -4.58 1.29 22.22
C ASN A 164 -4.28 0.26 21.10
N LEU A 165 -3.31 0.53 20.20
CA LEU A 165 -2.86 -0.45 19.21
C LEU A 165 -2.16 -1.63 19.91
N GLU A 166 -2.80 -2.79 19.90
CA GLU A 166 -2.34 -3.97 20.64
C GLU A 166 -1.16 -4.66 19.95
N SER A 167 -1.25 -4.87 18.64
CA SER A 167 -0.22 -5.55 17.87
C SER A 167 -0.21 -5.19 16.39
N VAL A 168 0.95 -5.35 15.77
CA VAL A 168 1.14 -5.25 14.33
C VAL A 168 1.83 -6.52 13.84
N LYS A 169 1.10 -7.32 13.06
CA LYS A 169 1.63 -8.54 12.42
C LYS A 169 1.87 -8.25 10.95
N VAL A 170 3.13 -8.34 10.52
CA VAL A 170 3.52 -8.20 9.11
C VAL A 170 3.84 -9.59 8.56
N GLN A 171 3.26 -9.92 7.41
CA GLN A 171 3.49 -11.17 6.71
C GLN A 171 3.89 -10.88 5.26
N TYR A 172 5.02 -11.42 4.84
CA TYR A 172 5.45 -11.38 3.46
C TYR A 172 4.79 -12.50 2.69
N ARG A 173 4.16 -12.16 1.58
CA ARG A 173 3.35 -13.08 0.78
C ARG A 173 3.78 -13.06 -0.68
N GLN A 174 3.77 -14.21 -1.30
CA GLN A 174 3.97 -14.34 -2.75
C GLN A 174 2.72 -13.89 -3.49
N SER A 175 2.87 -12.94 -4.41
CA SER A 175 1.76 -12.39 -5.21
C SER A 175 1.05 -13.46 -6.04
N GLU A 176 1.76 -14.49 -6.51
CA GLU A 176 1.17 -15.62 -7.23
C GLU A 176 0.06 -16.31 -6.44
N ASN A 177 0.20 -16.41 -5.12
CA ASN A 177 -0.70 -17.13 -4.24
C ASN A 177 -1.67 -16.21 -3.48
N THR A 178 -1.50 -14.89 -3.55
CA THR A 178 -2.26 -13.94 -2.74
C THR A 178 -3.01 -12.93 -3.60
N THR A 179 -4.32 -13.10 -3.70
CA THR A 179 -5.21 -12.29 -4.55
C THR A 179 -5.10 -10.80 -4.25
N LEU A 180 -5.12 -10.41 -2.98
CA LEU A 180 -5.12 -8.98 -2.60
C LEU A 180 -3.75 -8.32 -2.81
N ILE A 181 -2.66 -9.07 -2.79
CA ILE A 181 -1.34 -8.53 -3.21
C ILE A 181 -1.35 -8.19 -4.70
N ARG A 182 -1.90 -9.07 -5.56
CA ARG A 182 -2.07 -8.76 -6.99
C ARG A 182 -2.98 -7.55 -7.22
N THR A 183 -4.01 -7.41 -6.38
CA THR A 183 -4.87 -6.24 -6.43
C THR A 183 -4.10 -4.96 -6.14
N SER A 184 -3.24 -4.98 -5.12
CA SER A 184 -2.38 -3.85 -4.75
C SER A 184 -1.39 -3.48 -5.88
N ASP A 185 -0.87 -4.46 -6.62
CA ASP A 185 -0.04 -4.22 -7.83
C ASP A 185 -0.82 -3.44 -8.91
N ILE A 186 -2.09 -3.80 -9.15
CA ILE A 186 -2.91 -3.07 -10.13
C ILE A 186 -3.22 -1.65 -9.66
N ILE A 187 -3.50 -1.46 -8.36
CA ILE A 187 -3.71 -0.13 -7.78
C ILE A 187 -2.45 0.71 -7.91
N ALA A 188 -1.28 0.16 -7.55
CA ALA A 188 0.00 0.84 -7.68
C ALA A 188 0.30 1.23 -9.13
N ASN A 189 0.02 0.33 -10.09
CA ASN A 189 0.20 0.61 -11.51
C ASN A 189 -0.73 1.74 -12.02
N ARG A 190 -1.98 1.83 -11.54
CA ARG A 190 -2.89 2.93 -11.87
C ARG A 190 -2.35 4.26 -11.36
N VAL A 191 -1.92 4.32 -10.10
CA VAL A 191 -1.31 5.52 -9.52
C VAL A 191 -0.03 5.89 -10.26
N TYR A 192 0.83 4.91 -10.54
CA TYR A 192 2.05 5.13 -11.32
C TYR A 192 1.77 5.75 -12.69
N SER A 193 0.71 5.31 -13.37
CA SER A 193 0.35 5.86 -14.69
C SER A 193 0.03 7.35 -14.65
N VAL A 194 -0.51 7.86 -13.53
CA VAL A 194 -0.84 9.28 -13.34
C VAL A 194 0.41 10.10 -12.92
N TYR A 195 1.26 9.50 -12.06
CA TYR A 195 2.36 10.25 -11.44
C TYR A 195 3.74 10.03 -12.08
N ARG A 196 3.84 9.14 -13.07
CA ARG A 196 5.11 8.93 -13.79
C ARG A 196 5.52 10.19 -14.54
N PRO A 197 6.84 10.43 -14.71
CA PRO A 197 7.33 11.49 -15.58
C PRO A 197 6.84 11.26 -17.03
N ASP A 198 6.74 12.33 -17.79
CA ASP A 198 6.47 12.31 -19.24
C ASP A 198 5.13 11.62 -19.60
N THR A 199 4.12 11.78 -18.77
CA THR A 199 2.76 11.32 -19.07
C THR A 199 1.84 12.49 -19.32
N ASP A 200 1.10 12.42 -20.43
CA ASP A 200 -0.05 13.30 -20.70
C ASP A 200 -1.35 12.72 -20.07
N TYR A 201 -1.24 11.55 -19.43
CA TYR A 201 -2.38 10.89 -18.81
C TYR A 201 -2.73 11.59 -17.48
N THR A 202 -3.91 12.16 -17.45
CA THR A 202 -4.49 12.79 -16.25
C THR A 202 -5.74 12.02 -15.83
N GLU A 203 -5.80 11.64 -14.58
CA GLU A 203 -6.97 11.02 -13.97
C GLU A 203 -7.12 11.57 -12.56
N ASP A 204 -8.31 12.00 -12.19
CA ASP A 204 -8.61 12.35 -10.81
C ASP A 204 -8.79 11.05 -10.00
N LEU A 205 -7.90 10.84 -9.05
CA LEU A 205 -7.92 9.67 -8.17
C LEU A 205 -8.58 9.97 -6.82
N SER A 206 -9.00 11.20 -6.56
CA SER A 206 -9.49 11.64 -5.24
C SER A 206 -10.73 10.88 -4.77
N GLU A 207 -11.62 10.49 -5.69
CA GLU A 207 -12.83 9.73 -5.34
C GLU A 207 -12.57 8.25 -5.06
N ASP A 208 -11.47 7.70 -5.58
CA ASP A 208 -11.16 6.27 -5.48
C ASP A 208 -10.15 5.94 -4.37
N PHE A 209 -9.48 6.97 -3.82
CA PHE A 209 -8.44 6.81 -2.82
C PHE A 209 -8.74 7.57 -1.54
N LEU A 210 -8.61 6.89 -0.41
CA LEU A 210 -8.67 7.50 0.91
C LEU A 210 -7.53 8.52 1.10
N SER A 211 -6.33 8.16 0.65
CA SER A 211 -5.17 9.04 0.67
C SER A 211 -4.13 8.69 -0.40
N ILE A 212 -3.47 9.71 -0.94
CA ILE A 212 -2.27 9.56 -1.77
C ILE A 212 -1.19 10.48 -1.19
N LYS A 213 -0.16 9.88 -0.61
CA LYS A 213 0.98 10.60 -0.05
C LYS A 213 2.06 10.77 -1.10
N ILE A 214 2.47 12.02 -1.37
CA ILE A 214 3.59 12.30 -2.28
C ILE A 214 4.81 12.64 -1.43
N LEU A 215 5.91 11.96 -1.69
CA LEU A 215 7.20 12.13 -1.02
C LEU A 215 8.29 12.44 -2.03
N PRO A 216 9.34 13.15 -1.59
CA PRO A 216 10.57 13.29 -2.37
C PRO A 216 11.13 11.94 -2.75
#